data_79a4ca98fb93014501687f794aa5afd8
#
_entry.id   79a4ca98fb93014501687f794aa5afd8
#
_cell.length_a   1.000
_cell.length_b   1.000
_cell.length_c   1.000
_cell.angle_alpha   90.00
_cell.angle_beta   90.00
_cell.angle_gamma   90.00
#
_symmetry.space_group_name_H-M   'P 1'
#
loop_
_entity.id
_entity.type
_entity.pdbx_description
1 polymer ?
#
loop_
_entity_poly.entity_id
_entity_poly.type
_entity_poly.pdbx_seq_one_letter_code
_entity_poly.pdbx_strand_id
1 'polypeptide(L)'
;MTRVFNFSAGPATLPESVLRQAADEMLDWHGSGMSVMEMSHRGKEFISIHAQAESLLRELLGVPANYKVLFMQGGAIGENAIVPMNMLRGKVGADYINTGEWSKKSIKEAGKYCKVNVAATAEAGNFSSVPARDTWKLDPNAAYVHICSNETIGGVEYHFTPDVGNVPLIADMSSNLMSRPVDVSRYGLIYGGAQKNIGPAGATIVIVREDLIGQALPITPSAFDYKQQADNDSMYNTPSTYTIYIAGLVFQWIKERGGLVAMEAHNRKKAAVLYDYLDATPFYSNPIARSDRSLMNVPFKLHDEKLDETFLKGAQARGMVQLKGHRSVGGMRASIYNAMPIEGVQALVSYMKEFEASHG
;
A
#
# COMPACT_ATOMS: atom_id res chain seq x y z
N MET A 1 -24.46 9.69 -14.23
CA MET A 1 -23.11 9.73 -14.84
C MET A 1 -22.44 8.38 -14.65
N THR A 2 -21.84 7.84 -15.70
CA THR A 2 -21.00 6.63 -15.59
C THR A 2 -19.68 7.01 -14.91
N ARG A 3 -19.25 6.27 -13.89
CA ARG A 3 -17.94 6.50 -13.25
C ARG A 3 -16.81 6.21 -14.22
N VAL A 4 -15.77 7.02 -14.19
CA VAL A 4 -14.53 6.79 -14.94
C VAL A 4 -13.73 5.63 -14.32
N PHE A 5 -12.90 4.96 -15.11
CA PHE A 5 -11.89 4.03 -14.63
C PHE A 5 -10.66 4.81 -14.20
N ASN A 6 -10.50 4.97 -12.89
CA ASN A 6 -9.39 5.74 -12.31
C ASN A 6 -8.20 4.82 -11.99
N PHE A 7 -7.14 4.91 -12.79
CA PHE A 7 -5.90 4.15 -12.63
C PHE A 7 -4.87 4.85 -11.75
N SER A 8 -5.29 5.79 -10.91
CA SER A 8 -4.38 6.52 -10.01
C SER A 8 -3.64 5.59 -9.06
N ALA A 9 -2.38 5.90 -8.83
CA ALA A 9 -1.55 5.17 -7.86
C ALA A 9 -1.84 5.47 -6.39
N GLY A 10 -2.65 6.48 -6.14
CA GLY A 10 -3.08 6.92 -4.81
C GLY A 10 -3.20 8.46 -4.73
N PRO A 11 -4.33 8.98 -4.22
CA PRO A 11 -5.54 8.25 -3.83
C PRO A 11 -6.13 7.42 -4.97
N ALA A 12 -6.56 6.18 -4.63
CA ALA A 12 -7.01 5.19 -5.59
C ALA A 12 -8.55 5.13 -5.69
N THR A 13 -9.04 4.35 -6.65
CA THR A 13 -10.47 4.01 -6.76
C THR A 13 -10.94 3.33 -5.47
N LEU A 14 -12.11 3.74 -4.97
CA LEU A 14 -12.83 3.10 -3.88
C LEU A 14 -14.01 2.27 -4.41
N PRO A 15 -14.44 1.22 -3.68
CA PRO A 15 -15.65 0.48 -4.04
C PRO A 15 -16.87 1.39 -4.11
N GLU A 16 -17.65 1.28 -5.17
CA GLU A 16 -18.83 2.16 -5.34
C GLU A 16 -19.87 1.95 -4.25
N SER A 17 -20.08 0.70 -3.80
CA SER A 17 -21.00 0.39 -2.70
C SER A 17 -20.60 1.10 -1.40
N VAL A 18 -19.29 1.13 -1.09
CA VAL A 18 -18.77 1.87 0.07
C VAL A 18 -19.03 3.37 -0.05
N LEU A 19 -18.80 3.95 -1.24
CA LEU A 19 -19.06 5.37 -1.45
C LEU A 19 -20.53 5.73 -1.35
N ARG A 20 -21.43 4.85 -1.83
CA ARG A 20 -22.89 5.04 -1.71
C ARG A 20 -23.32 4.96 -0.26
N GLN A 21 -22.89 3.95 0.48
CA GLN A 21 -23.20 3.84 1.91
C GLN A 21 -22.70 5.06 2.67
N ALA A 22 -21.46 5.50 2.42
CA ALA A 22 -20.91 6.70 3.06
C ALA A 22 -21.70 7.96 2.71
N ALA A 23 -22.25 8.07 1.50
CA ALA A 23 -23.11 9.17 1.10
C ALA A 23 -24.48 9.13 1.80
N ASP A 24 -25.07 7.94 1.92
CA ASP A 24 -26.36 7.74 2.60
C ASP A 24 -26.25 8.05 4.11
N GLU A 25 -25.11 7.71 4.72
CA GLU A 25 -24.83 7.96 6.14
C GLU A 25 -24.16 9.33 6.42
N MET A 26 -24.04 10.20 5.39
CA MET A 26 -23.26 11.44 5.50
C MET A 26 -23.82 12.40 6.55
N LEU A 27 -25.13 12.54 6.67
CA LEU A 27 -25.78 13.46 7.62
C LEU A 27 -26.24 12.77 8.90
N ASP A 28 -26.47 11.47 8.86
CA ASP A 28 -27.04 10.71 9.97
C ASP A 28 -26.52 9.28 9.98
N TRP A 29 -25.43 9.06 10.70
CA TRP A 29 -24.89 7.72 10.89
C TRP A 29 -25.78 6.94 11.88
N HIS A 30 -26.49 5.94 11.38
CA HIS A 30 -27.31 4.98 12.15
C HIS A 30 -28.32 5.64 13.12
N GLY A 31 -28.92 6.76 12.75
CA GLY A 31 -29.90 7.46 13.60
C GLY A 31 -29.30 8.29 14.74
N SER A 32 -27.99 8.55 14.68
CA SER A 32 -27.30 9.40 15.66
C SER A 32 -27.59 10.89 15.49
N GLY A 33 -28.13 11.29 14.34
CA GLY A 33 -28.34 12.69 13.97
C GLY A 33 -27.03 13.44 13.68
N MET A 34 -25.91 12.72 13.51
CA MET A 34 -24.58 13.29 13.27
C MET A 34 -23.88 12.62 12.11
N SER A 35 -23.09 13.38 11.38
CA SER A 35 -22.05 12.85 10.50
C SER A 35 -20.91 12.23 11.30
N VAL A 36 -20.30 11.18 10.77
CA VAL A 36 -19.06 10.62 11.36
C VAL A 36 -17.95 11.69 11.47
N MET A 37 -17.95 12.68 10.58
CA MET A 37 -16.99 13.80 10.62
C MET A 37 -17.15 14.73 11.82
N GLU A 38 -18.34 14.75 12.43
CA GLU A 38 -18.67 15.62 13.56
C GLU A 38 -18.57 14.90 14.92
N MET A 39 -18.40 13.57 14.91
CA MET A 39 -18.38 12.76 16.12
C MET A 39 -17.12 13.03 16.95
N SER A 40 -17.30 13.18 18.25
CA SER A 40 -16.18 13.11 19.18
C SER A 40 -15.53 11.72 19.09
N HIS A 41 -14.22 11.66 18.91
CA HIS A 41 -13.48 10.39 18.94
C HIS A 41 -13.54 9.67 20.31
N ARG A 42 -14.03 10.35 21.37
CA ARG A 42 -14.28 9.77 22.71
C ARG A 42 -15.75 9.41 22.92
N GLY A 43 -16.61 9.68 21.94
CA GLY A 43 -18.03 9.30 21.96
C GLY A 43 -18.23 7.82 21.64
N LYS A 44 -19.27 7.20 22.20
CA LYS A 44 -19.57 5.77 22.02
C LYS A 44 -19.77 5.38 20.56
N GLU A 45 -20.27 6.30 19.73
CA GLU A 45 -20.51 6.10 18.31
C GLU A 45 -19.19 5.87 17.58
N PHE A 46 -18.22 6.79 17.74
CA PHE A 46 -16.92 6.65 17.09
C PHE A 46 -16.08 5.49 17.67
N ILE A 47 -16.14 5.28 18.99
CA ILE A 47 -15.49 4.12 19.63
C ILE A 47 -15.98 2.82 18.98
N SER A 48 -17.28 2.69 18.68
CA SER A 48 -17.81 1.50 18.00
C SER A 48 -17.33 1.38 16.55
N ILE A 49 -17.23 2.49 15.82
CA ILE A 49 -16.68 2.53 14.45
C ILE A 49 -15.22 2.08 14.45
N HIS A 50 -14.42 2.63 15.36
CA HIS A 50 -13.00 2.28 15.50
C HIS A 50 -12.82 0.80 15.85
N ALA A 51 -13.54 0.31 16.86
CA ALA A 51 -13.48 -1.08 17.29
C ALA A 51 -13.89 -2.06 16.17
N GLN A 52 -14.91 -1.71 15.38
CA GLN A 52 -15.32 -2.51 14.23
C GLN A 52 -14.25 -2.53 13.15
N ALA A 53 -13.67 -1.39 12.80
CA ALA A 53 -12.61 -1.29 11.80
C ALA A 53 -11.38 -2.12 12.21
N GLU A 54 -10.94 -2.03 13.47
CA GLU A 54 -9.84 -2.83 13.99
C GLU A 54 -10.17 -4.32 13.99
N SER A 55 -11.35 -4.71 14.45
CA SER A 55 -11.80 -6.12 14.50
C SER A 55 -11.81 -6.75 13.11
N LEU A 56 -12.34 -6.05 12.10
CA LEU A 56 -12.37 -6.52 10.71
C LEU A 56 -10.96 -6.65 10.12
N LEU A 57 -10.08 -5.69 10.39
CA LEU A 57 -8.69 -5.76 9.94
C LEU A 57 -7.97 -6.96 10.57
N ARG A 58 -8.14 -7.17 11.89
CA ARG A 58 -7.57 -8.32 12.60
C ARG A 58 -8.07 -9.64 12.03
N GLU A 59 -9.36 -9.75 11.80
CA GLU A 59 -9.98 -10.95 11.23
C GLU A 59 -9.44 -11.24 9.83
N LEU A 60 -9.44 -10.25 8.94
CA LEU A 60 -9.02 -10.42 7.54
C LEU A 60 -7.54 -10.80 7.39
N LEU A 61 -6.66 -10.23 8.20
CA LEU A 61 -5.23 -10.50 8.17
C LEU A 61 -4.79 -11.61 9.13
N GLY A 62 -5.68 -12.13 9.98
CA GLY A 62 -5.31 -13.09 11.01
C GLY A 62 -4.28 -12.52 12.00
N VAL A 63 -4.44 -11.25 12.42
CA VAL A 63 -3.46 -10.57 13.27
C VAL A 63 -3.38 -11.25 14.65
N PRO A 64 -2.20 -11.77 15.06
CA PRO A 64 -2.05 -12.42 16.35
C PRO A 64 -2.32 -11.48 17.53
N ALA A 65 -2.75 -12.04 18.67
CA ALA A 65 -3.12 -11.26 19.87
C ALA A 65 -1.97 -10.42 20.45
N ASN A 66 -0.72 -10.84 20.22
CA ASN A 66 0.49 -10.14 20.67
C ASN A 66 0.94 -9.03 19.71
N TYR A 67 0.06 -8.58 18.81
CA TYR A 67 0.28 -7.42 17.94
C TYR A 67 -0.70 -6.30 18.27
N LYS A 68 -0.21 -5.07 18.25
CA LYS A 68 -1.04 -3.87 18.29
C LYS A 68 -1.38 -3.44 16.86
N VAL A 69 -2.61 -3.01 16.65
CA VAL A 69 -3.07 -2.35 15.42
C VAL A 69 -3.24 -0.88 15.74
N LEU A 70 -2.57 -0.02 15.00
CA LEU A 70 -2.60 1.42 15.21
C LEU A 70 -3.12 2.13 13.96
N PHE A 71 -3.97 3.12 14.16
CA PHE A 71 -4.43 4.05 13.11
C PHE A 71 -3.66 5.36 13.28
N MET A 72 -2.49 5.43 12.65
CA MET A 72 -1.58 6.56 12.71
C MET A 72 -1.93 7.65 11.69
N GLN A 73 -1.26 8.78 11.78
CA GLN A 73 -1.31 9.88 10.81
C GLN A 73 0.08 10.10 10.21
N GLY A 74 0.16 10.76 9.05
CA GLY A 74 1.43 11.05 8.37
C GLY A 74 1.67 10.27 7.09
N GLY A 75 0.88 9.23 6.81
CA GLY A 75 1.06 8.35 5.65
C GLY A 75 2.38 7.56 5.74
N ALA A 76 2.66 6.75 4.71
CA ALA A 76 3.91 5.98 4.66
C ALA A 76 5.17 6.87 4.65
N ILE A 77 5.08 8.11 4.18
CA ILE A 77 6.18 9.06 4.26
C ILE A 77 6.48 9.45 5.71
N GLY A 78 5.44 9.62 6.54
CA GLY A 78 5.62 9.81 7.99
C GLY A 78 6.28 8.60 8.62
N GLU A 79 5.85 7.39 8.25
CA GLU A 79 6.43 6.15 8.78
C GLU A 79 7.91 5.95 8.45
N ASN A 80 8.41 6.52 7.36
CA ASN A 80 9.86 6.51 7.09
C ASN A 80 10.70 7.15 8.22
N ALA A 81 10.11 8.10 8.97
CA ALA A 81 10.72 8.71 10.16
C ALA A 81 10.26 8.02 11.45
N ILE A 82 8.96 7.70 11.56
CA ILE A 82 8.36 7.14 12.78
C ILE A 82 8.93 5.75 13.08
N VAL A 83 9.11 4.91 12.05
CA VAL A 83 9.71 3.58 12.20
C VAL A 83 11.10 3.64 12.87
N PRO A 84 12.11 4.34 12.34
CA PRO A 84 13.40 4.40 13.04
C PRO A 84 13.30 5.02 14.42
N MET A 85 12.45 6.03 14.63
CA MET A 85 12.26 6.62 15.96
C MET A 85 11.75 5.63 17.01
N ASN A 86 10.93 4.65 16.61
CA ASN A 86 10.34 3.65 17.52
C ASN A 86 11.10 2.33 17.54
N MET A 87 11.69 1.92 16.42
CA MET A 87 12.15 0.54 16.22
C MET A 87 13.66 0.35 16.39
N LEU A 88 14.43 1.41 16.66
CA LEU A 88 15.86 1.29 16.93
C LEU A 88 16.14 0.63 18.29
N ARG A 89 15.34 0.88 19.30
CA ARG A 89 15.39 0.20 20.62
C ARG A 89 16.80 0.13 21.21
N GLY A 90 17.49 1.27 21.20
CA GLY A 90 18.86 1.39 21.70
C GLY A 90 19.96 0.87 20.78
N LYS A 91 19.63 0.29 19.63
CA LYS A 91 20.60 -0.12 18.60
C LYS A 91 20.96 1.05 17.68
N VAL A 92 22.14 0.96 17.06
CA VAL A 92 22.71 2.07 16.29
C VAL A 92 22.40 2.04 14.80
N GLY A 93 21.93 0.90 14.25
CA GLY A 93 21.73 0.74 12.82
C GLY A 93 20.62 -0.22 12.45
N ALA A 94 20.20 -0.13 11.19
CA ALA A 94 19.18 -0.95 10.60
C ALA A 94 19.53 -1.32 9.14
N ASP A 95 19.03 -2.47 8.69
CA ASP A 95 19.21 -2.97 7.34
C ASP A 95 18.04 -2.57 6.45
N TYR A 96 18.36 -2.23 5.21
CA TYR A 96 17.37 -1.88 4.19
C TYR A 96 17.64 -2.62 2.89
N ILE A 97 16.57 -3.07 2.23
CA ILE A 97 16.64 -3.63 0.88
C ILE A 97 16.11 -2.59 -0.09
N ASN A 98 16.96 -2.19 -1.04
CA ASN A 98 16.64 -1.15 -2.01
C ASN A 98 16.07 -1.77 -3.29
N THR A 99 14.76 -1.68 -3.46
CA THR A 99 14.02 -2.23 -4.62
C THR A 99 13.38 -1.15 -5.50
N GLY A 100 13.57 0.14 -5.18
CA GLY A 100 13.01 1.22 -5.99
C GLY A 100 12.91 2.55 -5.27
N GLU A 101 12.02 3.40 -5.76
CA GLU A 101 11.92 4.80 -5.32
C GLU A 101 11.38 4.94 -3.88
N TRP A 102 10.52 4.04 -3.42
CA TRP A 102 9.99 4.10 -2.06
C TRP A 102 11.01 3.61 -1.06
N SER A 103 11.70 2.51 -1.34
CA SER A 103 12.83 2.06 -0.50
C SER A 103 13.96 3.10 -0.44
N LYS A 104 14.30 3.78 -1.55
CA LYS A 104 15.27 4.91 -1.53
C LYS A 104 14.85 6.02 -0.58
N LYS A 105 13.55 6.39 -0.56
CA LYS A 105 13.04 7.41 0.35
C LYS A 105 13.13 6.97 1.80
N SER A 106 12.78 5.72 2.10
CA SER A 106 12.89 5.15 3.44
C SER A 106 14.35 5.13 3.92
N ILE A 107 15.28 4.69 3.07
CA ILE A 107 16.73 4.71 3.32
C ILE A 107 17.23 6.12 3.66
N LYS A 108 16.87 7.09 2.81
CA LYS A 108 17.29 8.49 2.99
C LYS A 108 16.76 9.08 4.30
N GLU A 109 15.50 8.80 4.64
CA GLU A 109 14.89 9.33 5.85
C GLU A 109 15.48 8.67 7.10
N ALA A 110 15.62 7.34 7.11
CA ALA A 110 16.20 6.59 8.21
C ALA A 110 17.65 7.02 8.54
N GLY A 111 18.41 7.44 7.52
CA GLY A 111 19.78 7.96 7.69
C GLY A 111 19.89 9.21 8.57
N LYS A 112 18.77 9.86 8.90
CA LYS A 112 18.73 10.97 9.87
C LYS A 112 18.72 10.48 11.32
N TYR A 113 18.36 9.24 11.56
CA TYR A 113 18.11 8.67 12.89
C TYR A 113 19.10 7.56 13.25
N CYS A 114 19.63 6.83 12.26
CA CYS A 114 20.51 5.69 12.50
C CYS A 114 21.51 5.47 11.37
N LYS A 115 22.49 4.57 11.62
CA LYS A 115 23.37 4.05 10.56
C LYS A 115 22.57 3.09 9.69
N VAL A 116 22.37 3.45 8.42
CA VAL A 116 21.70 2.57 7.45
C VAL A 116 22.71 1.68 6.77
N ASN A 117 22.48 0.36 6.80
CA ASN A 117 23.13 -0.61 5.94
C ASN A 117 22.19 -0.96 4.78
N VAL A 118 22.57 -0.65 3.55
CA VAL A 118 21.86 -1.13 2.35
C VAL A 118 22.31 -2.55 2.10
N ALA A 119 21.62 -3.53 2.71
CA ALA A 119 22.00 -4.93 2.70
C ALA A 119 21.89 -5.58 1.32
N ALA A 120 21.01 -5.06 0.45
CA ALA A 120 20.94 -5.42 -0.97
C ALA A 120 20.29 -4.29 -1.78
N THR A 121 20.61 -4.23 -3.08
CA THR A 121 20.03 -3.27 -4.01
C THR A 121 19.79 -3.88 -5.38
N ALA A 122 18.65 -3.55 -5.99
CA ALA A 122 18.30 -3.90 -7.37
C ALA A 122 18.78 -2.85 -8.40
N GLU A 123 19.57 -1.87 -8.00
CA GLU A 123 19.95 -0.71 -8.83
C GLU A 123 20.67 -1.10 -10.11
N ALA A 124 21.59 -2.06 -10.04
CA ALA A 124 22.32 -2.55 -11.21
C ALA A 124 21.41 -3.14 -12.31
N GLY A 125 20.24 -3.67 -11.91
CA GLY A 125 19.19 -4.16 -12.82
C GLY A 125 18.08 -3.14 -13.09
N ASN A 126 18.33 -1.83 -12.87
CA ASN A 126 17.35 -0.78 -13.01
C ASN A 126 16.03 -1.04 -12.25
N PHE A 127 16.13 -1.68 -11.08
CA PHE A 127 14.99 -2.02 -10.23
C PHE A 127 13.91 -2.85 -10.93
N SER A 128 14.32 -3.77 -11.80
CA SER A 128 13.42 -4.65 -12.54
C SER A 128 13.08 -5.96 -11.81
N SER A 129 13.67 -6.21 -10.65
CA SER A 129 13.44 -7.40 -9.84
C SER A 129 13.77 -7.17 -8.36
N VAL A 130 13.33 -8.08 -7.51
CA VAL A 130 13.82 -8.20 -6.13
C VAL A 130 15.26 -8.75 -6.17
N PRO A 131 16.21 -8.20 -5.40
CA PRO A 131 17.56 -8.77 -5.30
C PRO A 131 17.51 -10.23 -4.80
N ALA A 132 18.30 -11.13 -5.42
CA ALA A 132 18.38 -12.51 -5.01
C ALA A 132 18.76 -12.62 -3.53
N ARG A 133 18.08 -13.49 -2.77
CA ARG A 133 18.21 -13.55 -1.29
C ARG A 133 19.63 -13.87 -0.82
N ASP A 134 20.37 -14.67 -1.54
CA ASP A 134 21.77 -15.04 -1.26
C ASP A 134 22.75 -13.88 -1.42
N THR A 135 22.34 -12.79 -2.08
CA THR A 135 23.15 -11.57 -2.21
C THR A 135 23.01 -10.60 -1.04
N TRP A 136 22.07 -10.83 -0.13
CA TRP A 136 21.78 -9.91 0.97
C TRP A 136 22.87 -9.99 2.06
N LYS A 137 23.45 -8.85 2.39
CA LYS A 137 24.48 -8.69 3.43
C LYS A 137 23.85 -8.13 4.70
N LEU A 138 23.05 -8.94 5.38
CA LEU A 138 22.36 -8.55 6.62
C LEU A 138 23.35 -8.48 7.80
N ASP A 139 23.14 -7.48 8.67
CA ASP A 139 23.81 -7.40 9.96
C ASP A 139 22.95 -8.10 11.03
N PRO A 140 23.43 -9.17 11.67
CA PRO A 140 22.68 -9.87 12.71
C PRO A 140 22.40 -8.99 13.95
N ASN A 141 23.12 -7.88 14.10
CA ASN A 141 22.95 -6.92 15.17
C ASN A 141 22.06 -5.73 14.78
N ALA A 142 21.56 -5.66 13.55
CA ALA A 142 20.64 -4.60 13.12
C ALA A 142 19.41 -4.52 14.03
N ALA A 143 18.86 -3.32 14.17
CA ALA A 143 17.62 -3.12 14.91
C ALA A 143 16.44 -3.81 14.22
N TYR A 144 16.43 -3.75 12.90
CA TYR A 144 15.43 -4.34 12.01
C TYR A 144 15.95 -4.44 10.57
N VAL A 145 15.26 -5.23 9.76
CA VAL A 145 15.40 -5.24 8.30
C VAL A 145 14.15 -4.60 7.70
N HIS A 146 14.30 -3.63 6.81
CA HIS A 146 13.20 -2.93 6.15
C HIS A 146 13.09 -3.30 4.67
N ILE A 147 11.88 -3.59 4.20
CA ILE A 147 11.54 -3.79 2.80
C ILE A 147 10.36 -2.90 2.39
N CYS A 148 10.32 -2.50 1.13
CA CYS A 148 9.11 -2.03 0.48
C CYS A 148 8.48 -3.21 -0.26
N SER A 149 7.40 -3.76 0.28
CA SER A 149 6.79 -5.02 -0.20
C SER A 149 6.25 -4.91 -1.63
N ASN A 150 5.84 -3.71 -2.04
CA ASN A 150 5.44 -3.40 -3.42
C ASN A 150 5.85 -1.97 -3.79
N GLU A 151 6.75 -1.83 -4.74
CA GLU A 151 7.19 -0.56 -5.28
C GLU A 151 6.15 0.02 -6.25
N THR A 152 5.30 0.91 -5.75
CA THR A 152 4.17 1.50 -6.48
C THR A 152 4.59 2.18 -7.79
N ILE A 153 5.81 2.71 -7.87
CA ILE A 153 6.34 3.44 -9.04
C ILE A 153 6.93 2.47 -10.04
N GLY A 154 7.83 1.59 -9.58
CA GLY A 154 8.55 0.64 -10.42
C GLY A 154 7.77 -0.62 -10.76
N GLY A 155 6.79 -1.03 -9.93
CA GLY A 155 5.99 -2.22 -10.17
C GLY A 155 6.64 -3.53 -9.75
N VAL A 156 7.65 -3.49 -8.89
CA VAL A 156 8.28 -4.69 -8.28
C VAL A 156 7.55 -5.04 -6.99
N GLU A 157 7.15 -6.29 -6.83
CA GLU A 157 6.46 -6.82 -5.64
C GLU A 157 7.14 -8.09 -5.11
N TYR A 158 7.23 -8.19 -3.79
CA TYR A 158 7.63 -9.42 -3.11
C TYR A 158 6.43 -10.38 -3.03
N HIS A 159 6.51 -11.53 -3.72
CA HIS A 159 5.52 -12.60 -3.62
C HIS A 159 5.88 -13.63 -2.53
N PHE A 160 6.84 -13.32 -1.69
CA PHE A 160 7.30 -14.14 -0.57
C PHE A 160 7.65 -13.25 0.62
N THR A 161 7.65 -13.81 1.82
CA THR A 161 8.20 -13.14 3.00
C THR A 161 9.65 -13.56 3.16
N PRO A 162 10.63 -12.66 3.08
CA PRO A 162 12.04 -13.02 3.23
C PRO A 162 12.33 -13.53 4.65
N ASP A 163 13.21 -14.50 4.74
CA ASP A 163 13.79 -14.92 6.00
C ASP A 163 14.96 -13.99 6.33
N VAL A 164 14.88 -13.29 7.44
CA VAL A 164 15.90 -12.34 7.93
C VAL A 164 16.51 -12.78 9.27
N GLY A 165 16.36 -14.05 9.62
CA GLY A 165 16.82 -14.61 10.89
C GLY A 165 16.04 -14.04 12.09
N ASN A 166 16.77 -13.73 13.16
CA ASN A 166 16.16 -13.23 14.41
C ASN A 166 15.95 -11.70 14.43
N VAL A 167 16.34 -10.99 13.38
CA VAL A 167 16.15 -9.54 13.29
C VAL A 167 14.70 -9.27 12.86
N PRO A 168 13.98 -8.34 13.51
CA PRO A 168 12.60 -8.02 13.12
C PRO A 168 12.51 -7.54 11.67
N LEU A 169 11.60 -8.12 10.88
CA LEU A 169 11.28 -7.66 9.53
C LEU A 169 10.24 -6.55 9.61
N ILE A 170 10.51 -5.43 8.96
CA ILE A 170 9.58 -4.31 8.81
C ILE A 170 9.21 -4.16 7.33
N ALA A 171 7.93 -4.03 7.03
CA ALA A 171 7.46 -3.91 5.66
C ALA A 171 6.56 -2.70 5.44
N ASP A 172 6.94 -1.85 4.47
CA ASP A 172 5.99 -0.94 3.82
C ASP A 172 5.12 -1.77 2.87
N MET A 173 3.87 -1.95 3.23
CA MET A 173 2.86 -2.61 2.41
C MET A 173 1.82 -1.63 1.86
N SER A 174 2.11 -0.35 1.80
CA SER A 174 1.12 0.68 1.42
C SER A 174 0.36 0.35 0.15
N SER A 175 0.99 -0.27 -0.84
CA SER A 175 0.34 -0.53 -2.12
C SER A 175 -0.16 -1.96 -2.33
N ASN A 176 0.08 -2.87 -1.38
CA ASN A 176 -0.43 -4.24 -1.44
C ASN A 176 -1.02 -4.77 -0.13
N LEU A 177 -1.08 -3.97 0.94
CA LEU A 177 -1.82 -4.33 2.15
C LEU A 177 -3.29 -4.57 1.81
N MET A 178 -3.90 -5.60 2.38
CA MET A 178 -5.28 -6.03 2.12
C MET A 178 -5.54 -6.54 0.68
N SER A 179 -4.50 -6.81 -0.11
CA SER A 179 -4.67 -7.35 -1.48
C SER A 179 -4.60 -8.88 -1.55
N ARG A 180 -4.03 -9.51 -0.53
CA ARG A 180 -3.82 -10.95 -0.39
C ARG A 180 -3.59 -11.35 1.07
N PRO A 181 -3.67 -12.64 1.43
CA PRO A 181 -3.26 -13.12 2.74
C PRO A 181 -1.78 -12.82 3.02
N VAL A 182 -1.49 -12.50 4.28
CA VAL A 182 -0.13 -12.26 4.79
C VAL A 182 0.00 -12.96 6.14
N ASP A 183 1.06 -13.73 6.33
CA ASP A 183 1.40 -14.26 7.66
C ASP A 183 2.03 -13.14 8.50
N VAL A 184 1.20 -12.44 9.26
CA VAL A 184 1.62 -11.30 10.11
C VAL A 184 2.68 -11.72 11.13
N SER A 185 2.66 -12.97 11.59
CA SER A 185 3.60 -13.47 12.61
C SER A 185 5.07 -13.43 12.18
N ARG A 186 5.32 -13.37 10.88
CA ARG A 186 6.67 -13.27 10.30
C ARG A 186 7.25 -11.86 10.29
N TYR A 187 6.47 -10.85 10.68
CA TYR A 187 6.88 -9.44 10.68
C TYR A 187 6.97 -8.89 12.10
N GLY A 188 7.97 -8.06 12.34
CA GLY A 188 8.01 -7.23 13.55
C GLY A 188 7.06 -6.04 13.44
N LEU A 189 6.91 -5.50 12.22
CA LEU A 189 6.00 -4.41 11.92
C LEU A 189 5.59 -4.42 10.45
N ILE A 190 4.31 -4.18 10.19
CA ILE A 190 3.76 -3.89 8.86
C ILE A 190 3.13 -2.51 8.93
N TYR A 191 3.34 -1.67 7.91
CA TYR A 191 2.61 -0.43 7.79
C TYR A 191 2.11 -0.17 6.37
N GLY A 192 1.09 0.67 6.25
CA GLY A 192 0.54 1.06 4.96
C GLY A 192 -0.36 2.28 5.01
N GLY A 193 -0.16 3.20 4.07
CA GLY A 193 -1.06 4.35 3.90
C GLY A 193 -2.42 3.92 3.35
N ALA A 194 -3.50 4.46 3.92
CA ALA A 194 -4.86 4.04 3.60
C ALA A 194 -5.28 4.31 2.15
N GLN A 195 -4.74 5.34 1.51
CA GLN A 195 -5.19 5.90 0.22
C GLN A 195 -5.05 4.98 -1.01
N LYS A 196 -4.66 3.73 -0.83
CA LYS A 196 -4.49 2.76 -1.93
C LYS A 196 -5.58 1.67 -1.88
N ASN A 197 -5.43 0.64 -1.06
CA ASN A 197 -6.41 -0.47 -0.96
C ASN A 197 -7.39 -0.34 0.20
N ILE A 198 -7.16 0.58 1.15
CA ILE A 198 -7.81 0.57 2.46
C ILE A 198 -8.93 1.60 2.54
N GLY A 199 -8.70 2.81 1.99
CA GLY A 199 -9.68 3.90 2.12
C GLY A 199 -9.16 5.22 1.54
N PRO A 200 -9.69 6.38 1.98
CA PRO A 200 -9.16 7.68 1.58
C PRO A 200 -7.82 7.99 2.28
N ALA A 201 -7.15 9.05 1.82
CA ALA A 201 -5.98 9.57 2.50
C ALA A 201 -6.33 10.07 3.91
N GLY A 202 -5.36 10.01 4.84
CA GLY A 202 -5.50 10.57 6.20
C GLY A 202 -5.11 9.62 7.32
N ALA A 203 -5.21 8.31 7.11
CA ALA A 203 -4.74 7.32 8.08
C ALA A 203 -3.61 6.46 7.53
N THR A 204 -2.78 5.96 8.42
CA THR A 204 -1.77 4.94 8.18
C THR A 204 -2.04 3.78 9.12
N ILE A 205 -2.18 2.58 8.58
CA ILE A 205 -2.28 1.37 9.40
C ILE A 205 -0.87 0.96 9.80
N VAL A 206 -0.68 0.70 11.09
CA VAL A 206 0.53 0.08 11.64
C VAL A 206 0.12 -1.15 12.42
N ILE A 207 0.71 -2.30 12.10
CA ILE A 207 0.54 -3.56 12.80
C ILE A 207 1.90 -3.92 13.37
N VAL A 208 2.07 -3.81 14.68
CA VAL A 208 3.38 -3.94 15.33
C VAL A 208 3.33 -4.96 16.46
N ARG A 209 4.36 -5.80 16.54
CA ARG A 209 4.51 -6.77 17.63
C ARG A 209 4.76 -6.05 18.94
N GLU A 210 4.02 -6.42 19.98
CA GLU A 210 3.94 -5.70 21.27
C GLU A 210 5.29 -5.63 22.01
N ASP A 211 6.13 -6.66 21.89
CA ASP A 211 7.47 -6.68 22.51
C ASP A 211 8.48 -5.70 21.89
N LEU A 212 8.13 -5.09 20.75
CA LEU A 212 9.02 -4.20 20.01
C LEU A 212 8.76 -2.71 20.26
N ILE A 213 7.70 -2.35 20.98
CA ILE A 213 7.33 -0.95 21.29
C ILE A 213 7.72 -0.56 22.73
N GLY A 214 7.72 0.76 23.02
CA GLY A 214 8.02 1.30 24.34
C GLY A 214 9.49 1.66 24.58
N GLN A 215 10.33 1.62 23.52
CA GLN A 215 11.73 2.03 23.57
C GLN A 215 12.02 3.06 22.44
N ALA A 216 11.08 3.99 22.24
CA ALA A 216 11.23 5.07 21.28
C ALA A 216 12.42 5.99 21.62
N LEU A 217 13.00 6.61 20.60
CA LEU A 217 14.05 7.62 20.81
C LEU A 217 13.52 8.79 21.65
N PRO A 218 14.35 9.42 22.51
CA PRO A 218 13.93 10.56 23.33
C PRO A 218 13.39 11.75 22.54
N ILE A 219 13.75 11.87 21.28
CA ILE A 219 13.28 12.93 20.38
C ILE A 219 11.92 12.63 19.73
N THR A 220 11.36 11.44 19.96
CA THR A 220 10.10 11.03 19.35
C THR A 220 8.94 11.86 19.91
N PRO A 221 8.20 12.60 19.09
CA PRO A 221 6.99 13.28 19.54
C PRO A 221 5.97 12.27 20.08
N SER A 222 5.28 12.61 21.18
CA SER A 222 4.30 11.70 21.82
C SER A 222 3.23 11.18 20.86
N ALA A 223 2.80 12.01 19.89
CA ALA A 223 1.81 11.60 18.87
C ALA A 223 2.33 10.53 17.90
N PHE A 224 3.65 10.33 17.84
CA PHE A 224 4.32 9.35 16.96
C PHE A 224 5.00 8.23 17.75
N ASP A 225 4.84 8.19 19.07
CA ASP A 225 5.28 7.09 19.90
C ASP A 225 4.24 5.96 19.83
N TYR A 226 4.63 4.80 19.27
CA TYR A 226 3.74 3.65 19.13
C TYR A 226 3.19 3.14 20.47
N LYS A 227 3.97 3.26 21.56
CA LYS A 227 3.50 2.87 22.89
C LYS A 227 2.39 3.81 23.37
N GLN A 228 2.54 5.12 23.21
CA GLN A 228 1.51 6.10 23.54
C GLN A 228 0.24 5.87 22.73
N GLN A 229 0.38 5.60 21.44
CA GLN A 229 -0.77 5.31 20.59
C GLN A 229 -1.44 3.99 20.98
N ALA A 230 -0.66 2.93 21.27
CA ALA A 230 -1.19 1.64 21.68
C ALA A 230 -1.93 1.69 23.02
N ASP A 231 -1.41 2.45 24.00
CA ASP A 231 -2.04 2.61 25.32
C ASP A 231 -3.33 3.45 25.27
N ASN A 232 -3.60 4.13 24.15
CA ASN A 232 -4.76 4.98 23.96
C ASN A 232 -5.62 4.55 22.75
N ASP A 233 -5.51 3.30 22.29
CA ASP A 233 -6.27 2.75 21.16
C ASP A 233 -6.23 3.67 19.93
N SER A 234 -5.04 4.18 19.59
CA SER A 234 -4.80 5.16 18.50
C SER A 234 -5.50 6.51 18.68
N MET A 235 -6.02 6.79 19.86
CA MET A 235 -6.77 8.01 20.20
C MET A 235 -6.05 8.87 21.26
N TYR A 236 -4.71 8.82 21.30
CA TYR A 236 -3.91 9.74 22.10
C TYR A 236 -4.23 11.20 21.74
N ASN A 237 -4.34 11.48 20.45
CA ASN A 237 -4.90 12.70 19.86
C ASN A 237 -6.06 12.34 18.94
N THR A 238 -6.83 13.31 18.46
CA THR A 238 -7.95 13.06 17.54
C THR A 238 -7.45 12.36 16.26
N PRO A 239 -7.92 11.14 15.98
CA PRO A 239 -7.52 10.40 14.78
C PRO A 239 -8.28 10.91 13.54
N SER A 240 -7.91 10.40 12.36
CA SER A 240 -8.64 10.64 11.11
C SER A 240 -9.98 9.89 11.11
N THR A 241 -10.98 10.40 11.84
CA THR A 241 -12.24 9.70 12.13
C THR A 241 -12.93 9.19 10.88
N TYR A 242 -13.14 10.05 9.90
CA TYR A 242 -13.84 9.69 8.67
C TYR A 242 -13.04 8.68 7.80
N THR A 243 -11.71 8.78 7.80
CA THR A 243 -10.86 7.80 7.10
C THR A 243 -10.97 6.42 7.74
N ILE A 244 -11.00 6.33 9.07
CA ILE A 244 -11.15 5.06 9.81
C ILE A 244 -12.52 4.44 9.53
N TYR A 245 -13.58 5.26 9.51
CA TYR A 245 -14.93 4.81 9.15
C TYR A 245 -14.97 4.21 7.74
N ILE A 246 -14.46 4.93 6.73
CA ILE A 246 -14.40 4.41 5.34
C ILE A 246 -13.52 3.16 5.25
N ALA A 247 -12.40 3.10 5.98
CA ALA A 247 -11.56 1.90 6.03
C ALA A 247 -12.33 0.70 6.59
N GLY A 248 -13.12 0.88 7.64
CA GLY A 248 -14.01 -0.14 8.19
C GLY A 248 -15.01 -0.66 7.15
N LEU A 249 -15.64 0.24 6.37
CA LEU A 249 -16.54 -0.14 5.28
C LEU A 249 -15.81 -0.91 4.17
N VAL A 250 -14.58 -0.53 3.84
CA VAL A 250 -13.76 -1.26 2.85
C VAL A 250 -13.37 -2.65 3.38
N PHE A 251 -13.03 -2.79 4.66
CA PHE A 251 -12.74 -4.10 5.27
C PHE A 251 -13.97 -4.99 5.25
N GLN A 252 -15.14 -4.45 5.56
CA GLN A 252 -16.41 -5.17 5.47
C GLN A 252 -16.67 -5.61 4.02
N TRP A 253 -16.47 -4.74 3.05
CA TRP A 253 -16.59 -5.04 1.61
C TRP A 253 -15.65 -6.17 1.17
N ILE A 254 -14.39 -6.21 1.66
CA ILE A 254 -13.46 -7.32 1.38
C ILE A 254 -13.97 -8.62 2.00
N LYS A 255 -14.44 -8.58 3.25
CA LYS A 255 -14.99 -9.75 3.96
C LYS A 255 -16.17 -10.36 3.21
N GLU A 256 -17.13 -9.54 2.77
CA GLU A 256 -18.32 -9.95 2.01
C GLU A 256 -17.97 -10.58 0.65
N ARG A 257 -16.82 -10.27 0.09
CA ARG A 257 -16.30 -10.84 -1.15
C ARG A 257 -15.50 -12.14 -0.96
N GLY A 258 -15.53 -12.73 0.23
CA GLY A 258 -14.84 -13.97 0.56
C GLY A 258 -13.45 -13.76 1.15
N GLY A 259 -13.14 -12.55 1.65
CA GLY A 259 -11.89 -12.23 2.33
C GLY A 259 -10.68 -12.15 1.40
N LEU A 260 -9.49 -12.19 2.00
CA LEU A 260 -8.24 -11.94 1.28
C LEU A 260 -7.86 -13.03 0.28
N VAL A 261 -8.27 -14.29 0.49
CA VAL A 261 -8.03 -15.39 -0.46
C VAL A 261 -8.77 -15.15 -1.76
N ALA A 262 -10.05 -14.81 -1.68
CA ALA A 262 -10.86 -14.48 -2.86
C ALA A 262 -10.38 -13.18 -3.52
N MET A 263 -9.95 -12.20 -2.72
CA MET A 263 -9.39 -10.95 -3.23
C MET A 263 -8.08 -11.17 -4.01
N GLU A 264 -7.19 -12.02 -3.50
CA GLU A 264 -5.96 -12.40 -4.23
C GLU A 264 -6.29 -13.06 -5.57
N ALA A 265 -7.20 -14.04 -5.57
CA ALA A 265 -7.61 -14.72 -6.80
C ALA A 265 -8.19 -13.72 -7.83
N HIS A 266 -9.01 -12.77 -7.37
CA HIS A 266 -9.54 -11.69 -8.20
C HIS A 266 -8.42 -10.78 -8.75
N ASN A 267 -7.48 -10.35 -7.91
CA ASN A 267 -6.38 -9.50 -8.29
C ASN A 267 -5.44 -10.18 -9.29
N ARG A 268 -5.12 -11.48 -9.09
CA ARG A 268 -4.33 -12.27 -10.04
C ARG A 268 -5.01 -12.36 -11.41
N LYS A 269 -6.31 -12.68 -11.45
CA LYS A 269 -7.09 -12.70 -12.69
C LYS A 269 -7.08 -11.36 -13.40
N LYS A 270 -7.28 -10.28 -12.65
CA LYS A 270 -7.28 -8.91 -13.16
C LYS A 270 -5.92 -8.49 -13.72
N ALA A 271 -4.83 -8.77 -12.99
CA ALA A 271 -3.48 -8.49 -13.43
C ALA A 271 -3.09 -9.30 -14.67
N ALA A 272 -3.48 -10.58 -14.75
CA ALA A 272 -3.23 -11.44 -15.90
C ALA A 272 -3.81 -10.85 -17.19
N VAL A 273 -5.02 -10.27 -17.16
CA VAL A 273 -5.63 -9.63 -18.36
C VAL A 273 -4.69 -8.60 -18.99
N LEU A 274 -3.99 -7.81 -18.18
CA LEU A 274 -3.07 -6.78 -18.70
C LEU A 274 -1.70 -7.38 -19.05
N TYR A 275 -1.13 -8.20 -18.17
CA TYR A 275 0.21 -8.77 -18.41
C TYR A 275 0.25 -9.73 -19.59
N ASP A 276 -0.79 -10.55 -19.79
CA ASP A 276 -0.85 -11.47 -20.94
C ASP A 276 -0.82 -10.70 -22.25
N TYR A 277 -1.49 -9.55 -22.32
CA TYR A 277 -1.44 -8.71 -23.51
C TYR A 277 -0.08 -8.02 -23.67
N LEU A 278 0.50 -7.46 -22.60
CA LEU A 278 1.82 -6.85 -22.63
C LEU A 278 2.92 -7.83 -23.08
N ASP A 279 2.78 -9.11 -22.72
CA ASP A 279 3.73 -10.15 -23.11
C ASP A 279 3.51 -10.69 -24.54
N ALA A 280 2.34 -10.45 -25.12
CA ALA A 280 1.97 -10.96 -26.44
C ALA A 280 2.30 -9.99 -27.60
N THR A 281 2.70 -8.76 -27.31
CA THR A 281 2.94 -7.73 -28.32
C THR A 281 4.31 -7.08 -28.17
N PRO A 282 5.01 -6.75 -29.27
CA PRO A 282 6.22 -5.93 -29.23
C PRO A 282 5.95 -4.44 -29.10
N PHE A 283 4.70 -3.99 -29.27
CA PHE A 283 4.32 -2.57 -29.24
C PHE A 283 4.40 -1.94 -27.86
N TYR A 284 4.14 -2.76 -26.83
CA TYR A 284 4.27 -2.37 -25.42
C TYR A 284 5.33 -3.20 -24.72
N SER A 285 5.93 -2.64 -23.68
CA SER A 285 6.91 -3.35 -22.88
C SER A 285 6.67 -3.13 -21.38
N ASN A 286 6.89 -4.17 -20.58
CA ASN A 286 6.99 -4.10 -19.13
C ASN A 286 8.38 -4.60 -18.73
N PRO A 287 9.20 -3.78 -18.03
CA PRO A 287 10.60 -4.12 -17.75
C PRO A 287 10.77 -5.07 -16.55
N ILE A 288 9.68 -5.39 -15.83
CA ILE A 288 9.78 -6.12 -14.56
C ILE A 288 9.85 -7.63 -14.81
N ALA A 289 10.76 -8.30 -14.12
CA ALA A 289 10.87 -9.75 -14.12
C ALA A 289 9.53 -10.40 -13.77
N ARG A 290 9.10 -11.41 -14.54
CA ARG A 290 7.75 -11.99 -14.41
C ARG A 290 7.43 -12.49 -13.01
N SER A 291 8.43 -13.02 -12.30
CA SER A 291 8.32 -13.50 -10.91
C SER A 291 8.01 -12.38 -9.91
N ASP A 292 8.35 -11.14 -10.26
CA ASP A 292 8.37 -10.01 -9.32
C ASP A 292 7.39 -8.89 -9.73
N ARG A 293 6.52 -9.18 -10.71
CA ARG A 293 5.51 -8.23 -11.20
C ARG A 293 4.44 -7.94 -10.17
N SER A 294 4.17 -6.66 -9.95
CA SER A 294 3.12 -6.21 -9.05
C SER A 294 1.72 -6.61 -9.54
N LEU A 295 0.89 -7.12 -8.62
CA LEU A 295 -0.54 -7.33 -8.88
C LEU A 295 -1.35 -6.02 -8.78
N MET A 296 -0.74 -4.94 -8.27
CA MET A 296 -1.40 -3.67 -7.97
C MET A 296 -0.99 -2.54 -8.91
N ASN A 297 0.28 -2.50 -9.35
CA ASN A 297 0.83 -1.39 -10.11
C ASN A 297 1.59 -1.91 -11.32
N VAL A 298 1.04 -1.73 -12.50
CA VAL A 298 1.59 -2.25 -13.75
C VAL A 298 2.17 -1.09 -14.58
N PRO A 299 3.48 -0.84 -14.50
CA PRO A 299 4.13 0.09 -15.40
C PRO A 299 4.27 -0.52 -16.80
N PHE A 300 4.14 0.30 -17.85
CA PHE A 300 4.42 -0.12 -19.21
C PHE A 300 4.83 1.07 -20.09
N LYS A 301 5.54 0.78 -21.16
CA LYS A 301 6.00 1.76 -22.13
C LYS A 301 5.53 1.40 -23.54
N LEU A 302 5.29 2.39 -24.35
CA LEU A 302 5.11 2.22 -25.79
C LEU A 302 6.49 2.05 -26.46
N HIS A 303 6.53 1.44 -27.62
CA HIS A 303 7.75 1.28 -28.43
C HIS A 303 8.31 2.65 -28.90
N ASP A 304 7.45 3.65 -29.09
CA ASP A 304 7.83 5.04 -29.38
C ASP A 304 7.21 5.97 -28.33
N GLU A 305 8.05 6.58 -27.50
CA GLU A 305 7.63 7.51 -26.44
C GLU A 305 6.93 8.78 -27.00
N LYS A 306 7.11 9.11 -28.28
CA LYS A 306 6.38 10.22 -28.94
C LYS A 306 4.88 9.98 -28.98
N LEU A 307 4.44 8.74 -28.89
CA LEU A 307 3.03 8.35 -28.89
C LEU A 307 2.38 8.47 -27.50
N ASP A 308 3.16 8.65 -26.43
CA ASP A 308 2.67 8.66 -25.04
C ASP A 308 1.53 9.65 -24.83
N GLU A 309 1.69 10.89 -25.33
CA GLU A 309 0.67 11.93 -25.15
C GLU A 309 -0.61 11.61 -25.91
N THR A 310 -0.49 11.06 -27.13
CA THR A 310 -1.63 10.64 -27.95
C THR A 310 -2.37 9.48 -27.28
N PHE A 311 -1.64 8.50 -26.75
CA PHE A 311 -2.21 7.39 -25.99
C PHE A 311 -2.98 7.88 -24.77
N LEU A 312 -2.39 8.75 -23.96
CA LEU A 312 -3.02 9.30 -22.76
C LEU A 312 -4.30 10.09 -23.04
N LYS A 313 -4.29 10.92 -24.11
CA LYS A 313 -5.47 11.68 -24.56
C LYS A 313 -6.59 10.73 -25.05
N GLY A 314 -6.24 9.70 -25.81
CA GLY A 314 -7.21 8.72 -26.31
C GLY A 314 -7.81 7.87 -25.19
N ALA A 315 -7.02 7.47 -24.17
CA ALA A 315 -7.50 6.79 -22.98
C ALA A 315 -8.47 7.68 -22.17
N GLN A 316 -8.09 8.94 -21.96
CA GLN A 316 -8.92 9.91 -21.23
C GLN A 316 -10.26 10.14 -21.91
N ALA A 317 -10.29 10.26 -23.24
CA ALA A 317 -11.52 10.41 -24.02
C ALA A 317 -12.48 9.20 -23.87
N ARG A 318 -11.96 8.04 -23.49
CA ARG A 318 -12.72 6.80 -23.19
C ARG A 318 -13.02 6.61 -21.71
N GLY A 319 -12.80 7.62 -20.87
CA GLY A 319 -13.06 7.56 -19.44
C GLY A 319 -12.01 6.77 -18.64
N MET A 320 -10.82 6.53 -19.18
CA MET A 320 -9.69 5.93 -18.50
C MET A 320 -8.69 7.03 -18.09
N VAL A 321 -8.58 7.31 -16.80
CA VAL A 321 -7.83 8.46 -16.30
C VAL A 321 -6.63 8.05 -15.45
N GLN A 322 -5.66 8.96 -15.28
CA GLN A 322 -4.49 8.79 -14.40
C GLN A 322 -3.52 7.65 -14.81
N LEU A 323 -3.43 7.36 -16.10
CA LEU A 323 -2.52 6.34 -16.64
C LEU A 323 -1.07 6.81 -16.81
N LYS A 324 -0.79 8.13 -16.73
CA LYS A 324 0.57 8.65 -16.89
C LYS A 324 1.52 8.09 -15.85
N GLY A 325 2.64 7.55 -16.29
CA GLY A 325 3.71 7.03 -15.42
C GLY A 325 4.34 8.12 -14.55
N HIS A 326 5.05 7.70 -13.51
CA HIS A 326 5.78 8.64 -12.66
C HIS A 326 6.95 9.26 -13.44
N ARG A 327 7.25 10.53 -13.17
CA ARG A 327 8.32 11.30 -13.86
C ARG A 327 9.71 10.65 -13.83
N SER A 328 9.98 9.80 -12.83
CA SER A 328 11.28 9.10 -12.70
C SER A 328 11.39 7.87 -13.61
N VAL A 329 10.27 7.34 -14.12
CA VAL A 329 10.23 6.11 -14.94
C VAL A 329 9.73 6.38 -16.35
N GLY A 330 8.86 7.38 -16.51
CA GLY A 330 8.20 7.69 -17.80
C GLY A 330 7.09 6.70 -18.14
N GLY A 331 6.64 6.71 -19.38
CA GLY A 331 5.63 5.83 -19.92
C GLY A 331 4.28 5.90 -19.19
N MET A 332 3.64 4.77 -19.08
CA MET A 332 2.32 4.59 -18.44
C MET A 332 2.43 3.75 -17.16
N ARG A 333 1.42 3.88 -16.29
CA ARG A 333 1.21 2.99 -15.15
C ARG A 333 -0.27 2.80 -14.91
N ALA A 334 -0.73 1.56 -15.03
CA ALA A 334 -2.07 1.17 -14.60
C ALA A 334 -2.02 0.70 -13.14
N SER A 335 -2.58 1.47 -12.22
CA SER A 335 -2.78 1.05 -10.83
C SER A 335 -4.15 0.40 -10.71
N ILE A 336 -4.16 -0.93 -10.49
CA ILE A 336 -5.34 -1.79 -10.57
C ILE A 336 -5.68 -2.39 -9.20
N TYR A 337 -5.67 -1.56 -8.17
CA TYR A 337 -5.97 -1.95 -6.78
C TYR A 337 -7.27 -2.74 -6.63
N ASN A 338 -7.53 -3.26 -5.43
CA ASN A 338 -8.67 -4.12 -5.14
C ASN A 338 -10.00 -3.64 -5.74
N ALA A 339 -10.29 -2.34 -5.62
CA ALA A 339 -11.56 -1.76 -6.05
C ALA A 339 -11.65 -1.44 -7.56
N MET A 340 -10.55 -1.54 -8.31
CA MET A 340 -10.61 -1.43 -9.77
C MET A 340 -11.37 -2.63 -10.34
N PRO A 341 -12.50 -2.45 -11.02
CA PRO A 341 -13.23 -3.55 -11.62
C PRO A 341 -12.43 -4.15 -12.79
N ILE A 342 -12.61 -5.45 -13.03
CA ILE A 342 -11.92 -6.15 -14.13
C ILE A 342 -12.27 -5.54 -15.48
N GLU A 343 -13.48 -5.03 -15.62
CA GLU A 343 -13.98 -4.34 -16.82
C GLU A 343 -13.14 -3.10 -17.17
N GLY A 344 -12.62 -2.41 -16.15
CA GLY A 344 -11.71 -1.27 -16.36
C GLY A 344 -10.37 -1.71 -16.99
N VAL A 345 -9.83 -2.85 -16.55
CA VAL A 345 -8.60 -3.41 -17.12
C VAL A 345 -8.86 -3.97 -18.51
N GLN A 346 -10.01 -4.62 -18.74
CA GLN A 346 -10.43 -5.10 -20.06
C GLN A 346 -10.62 -3.93 -21.05
N ALA A 347 -11.23 -2.82 -20.61
CA ALA A 347 -11.37 -1.61 -21.41
C ALA A 347 -10.00 -1.02 -21.80
N LEU A 348 -9.04 -1.03 -20.85
CA LEU A 348 -7.68 -0.59 -21.14
C LEU A 348 -7.02 -1.48 -22.19
N VAL A 349 -7.08 -2.80 -22.05
CA VAL A 349 -6.49 -3.74 -23.02
C VAL A 349 -7.17 -3.64 -24.39
N SER A 350 -8.48 -3.44 -24.45
CA SER A 350 -9.20 -3.22 -25.71
C SER A 350 -8.71 -1.95 -26.40
N TYR A 351 -8.57 -0.86 -25.65
CA TYR A 351 -7.99 0.38 -26.18
C TYR A 351 -6.53 0.22 -26.64
N MET A 352 -5.71 -0.49 -25.88
CA MET A 352 -4.32 -0.79 -26.24
C MET A 352 -4.23 -1.52 -27.58
N LYS A 353 -5.10 -2.49 -27.86
CA LYS A 353 -5.19 -3.21 -29.15
C LYS A 353 -5.58 -2.28 -30.30
N GLU A 354 -6.61 -1.43 -30.10
CA GLU A 354 -7.04 -0.44 -31.10
C GLU A 354 -5.91 0.54 -31.41
N PHE A 355 -5.20 1.00 -30.37
CA PHE A 355 -4.11 1.94 -30.51
C PHE A 355 -2.91 1.34 -31.24
N GLU A 356 -2.53 0.11 -30.93
CA GLU A 356 -1.48 -0.64 -31.64
C GLU A 356 -1.87 -0.82 -33.11
N ALA A 357 -3.09 -1.23 -33.43
CA ALA A 357 -3.54 -1.43 -34.82
C ALA A 357 -3.50 -0.15 -35.66
N SER A 358 -3.53 1.03 -35.03
CA SER A 358 -3.53 2.33 -35.73
C SER A 358 -2.15 3.03 -35.77
N HIS A 359 -1.16 2.55 -34.99
CA HIS A 359 0.13 3.22 -34.84
C HIS A 359 1.32 2.23 -34.89
N GLY A 360 1.08 0.93 -35.00
CA GLY A 360 2.07 -0.14 -35.11
C GLY A 360 2.48 -0.51 -36.54
#